data_9f99458bd509979291daa7266e7bb889
#
_entry.id   9f99458bd509979291daa7266e7bb889
#
_cell.length_a   1.000
_cell.length_b   1.000
_cell.length_c   1.000
_cell.angle_alpha   90.00
_cell.angle_beta   90.00
_cell.angle_gamma   90.00
#
_symmetry.space_group_name_H-M   'P 1'
#
loop_
_entity.id
_entity.type
_entity.pdbx_description
1 polymer ?
#
loop_
_entity_poly.entity_id
_entity_poly.type
_entity_poly.pdbx_seq_one_letter_code
_entity_poly.pdbx_strand_id
1 'polypeptide(L)'
;MTMLALRLGLRSVDICNLRLSDICWKSGTISFVQQKTGQPLTLPFPVEVGNLLARYILEGRPKCDLPNVFITLKHPYTRLRSSRCYTSSLAILGRKKSAADVRGLHIARRTFASHLLAAGNPVSMISSTLGHADESTVDEYLATDGHRMRQCAIGLAGIELTGVLI
;
A
#
# COMPACT_ATOMS: atom_id res chain seq x y z
N MET A 1 -9.99 3.80 0.03
CA MET A 1 -9.09 2.81 -0.61
C MET A 1 -7.66 3.32 -0.72
N THR A 2 -7.42 4.42 -1.43
CA THR A 2 -6.05 4.96 -1.64
C THR A 2 -5.32 5.23 -0.32
N MET A 3 -5.99 5.80 0.68
CA MET A 3 -5.40 6.04 2.00
C MET A 3 -5.00 4.75 2.73
N LEU A 4 -5.77 3.67 2.60
CA LEU A 4 -5.38 2.36 3.15
C LEU A 4 -4.08 1.83 2.52
N ALA A 5 -3.90 2.03 1.22
CA ALA A 5 -2.66 1.65 0.55
C ALA A 5 -1.48 2.57 0.91
N LEU A 6 -1.71 3.89 1.04
CA LEU A 6 -0.67 4.87 1.35
C LEU A 6 -0.24 4.89 2.81
N ARG A 7 -1.17 4.63 3.75
CA ARG A 7 -0.91 4.74 5.20
C ARG A 7 -0.71 3.40 5.90
N LEU A 8 -1.22 2.31 5.32
CA LEU A 8 -1.09 0.96 5.87
C LEU A 8 -0.40 -0.02 4.92
N GLY A 9 -0.06 0.42 3.72
CA GLY A 9 0.59 -0.43 2.74
C GLY A 9 -0.25 -1.61 2.25
N LEU A 10 -1.58 -1.61 2.41
CA LEU A 10 -2.42 -2.74 2.04
C LEU A 10 -2.41 -3.02 0.54
N ARG A 11 -2.43 -4.30 0.18
CA ARG A 11 -2.56 -4.71 -1.23
C ARG A 11 -3.99 -4.43 -1.73
N SER A 12 -4.12 -4.09 -3.00
CA SER A 12 -5.43 -3.81 -3.61
C SER A 12 -6.41 -4.99 -3.47
N VAL A 13 -5.92 -6.22 -3.52
CA VAL A 13 -6.76 -7.40 -3.33
C VAL A 13 -7.26 -7.50 -1.90
N ASP A 14 -6.44 -7.19 -0.89
CA ASP A 14 -6.83 -7.22 0.52
C ASP A 14 -7.83 -6.09 0.82
N ILE A 15 -7.59 -4.87 0.30
CA ILE A 15 -8.54 -3.75 0.42
C ILE A 15 -9.92 -4.12 -0.14
N CYS A 16 -9.97 -4.74 -1.32
CA CYS A 16 -11.23 -5.14 -1.94
C CYS A 16 -11.94 -6.30 -1.20
N ASN A 17 -11.20 -7.12 -0.47
CA ASN A 17 -11.75 -8.21 0.32
C ASN A 17 -12.12 -7.79 1.74
N LEU A 18 -11.67 -6.63 2.21
CA LEU A 18 -11.92 -6.13 3.55
C LEU A 18 -13.41 -6.15 3.88
N ARG A 19 -13.75 -6.71 5.04
CA ARG A 19 -15.12 -6.81 5.55
C ARG A 19 -15.37 -5.76 6.61
N LEU A 20 -16.63 -5.43 6.84
CA LEU A 20 -17.03 -4.54 7.93
C LEU A 20 -16.64 -5.10 9.30
N SER A 21 -16.69 -6.42 9.46
CA SER A 21 -16.28 -7.14 10.68
C SER A 21 -14.78 -7.11 10.96
N ASP A 22 -13.95 -6.81 9.94
CA ASP A 22 -12.49 -6.76 10.08
C ASP A 22 -12.01 -5.47 10.76
N ILE A 23 -12.91 -4.49 10.94
CA ILE A 23 -12.60 -3.18 11.51
C ILE A 23 -13.03 -3.16 12.98
N CYS A 24 -12.06 -3.04 13.87
CA CYS A 24 -12.31 -2.79 15.28
C CYS A 24 -12.19 -1.29 15.56
N TRP A 25 -13.32 -0.60 15.65
CA TRP A 25 -13.38 0.85 15.89
C TRP A 25 -12.87 1.23 17.28
N LYS A 26 -13.10 0.36 18.28
CA LYS A 26 -12.69 0.59 19.67
C LYS A 26 -11.17 0.63 19.82
N SER A 27 -10.46 -0.28 19.17
CA SER A 27 -9.00 -0.36 19.21
C SER A 27 -8.32 0.41 18.07
N GLY A 28 -9.07 0.90 17.07
CA GLY A 28 -8.52 1.54 15.89
C GLY A 28 -7.66 0.59 15.05
N THR A 29 -8.09 -0.69 14.91
CA THR A 29 -7.33 -1.71 14.18
C THR A 29 -8.14 -2.36 13.07
N ILE A 30 -7.44 -2.84 12.05
CA ILE A 30 -7.98 -3.68 10.98
C ILE A 30 -7.28 -5.04 11.07
N SER A 31 -8.07 -6.13 11.16
CA SER A 31 -7.57 -7.50 11.26
C SER A 31 -8.16 -8.35 10.14
N PHE A 32 -7.33 -8.95 9.31
CA PHE A 32 -7.77 -9.77 8.17
C PHE A 32 -6.71 -10.80 7.79
N VAL A 33 -7.11 -11.78 6.98
CA VAL A 33 -6.19 -12.76 6.37
C VAL A 33 -5.81 -12.27 4.97
N GLN A 34 -4.51 -12.13 4.74
CA GLN A 34 -3.97 -11.67 3.45
C GLN A 34 -4.26 -12.68 2.35
N GLN A 35 -4.82 -12.21 1.24
CA GLN A 35 -5.22 -13.08 0.13
C GLN A 35 -4.05 -13.71 -0.63
N LYS A 36 -2.89 -13.08 -0.63
CA LYS A 36 -1.72 -13.59 -1.35
C LYS A 36 -0.91 -14.59 -0.51
N THR A 37 -0.79 -14.37 0.78
CA THR A 37 0.11 -15.13 1.67
C THR A 37 -0.62 -16.07 2.62
N GLY A 38 -1.94 -15.90 2.78
CA GLY A 38 -2.73 -16.65 3.76
C GLY A 38 -2.43 -16.28 5.22
N GLN A 39 -1.56 -15.30 5.45
CA GLN A 39 -1.15 -14.91 6.80
C GLN A 39 -2.14 -13.93 7.43
N PRO A 40 -2.48 -14.09 8.72
CA PRO A 40 -3.24 -13.11 9.45
C PRO A 40 -2.40 -11.84 9.65
N LEU A 41 -3.04 -10.68 9.51
CA LEU A 41 -2.41 -9.38 9.70
C LEU A 41 -3.34 -8.47 10.47
N THR A 42 -2.82 -7.86 11.54
CA THR A 42 -3.52 -6.83 12.30
C THR A 42 -2.70 -5.56 12.28
N LEU A 43 -3.29 -4.48 11.83
CA LEU A 43 -2.63 -3.16 11.71
C LEU A 43 -3.44 -2.09 12.43
N PRO A 44 -2.82 -1.22 13.22
CA PRO A 44 -3.46 -0.01 13.70
C PRO A 44 -3.65 0.95 12.52
N PHE A 45 -4.73 1.72 12.53
CA PHE A 45 -4.93 2.77 11.53
C PHE A 45 -4.96 4.16 12.18
N PRO A 46 -4.34 5.17 11.53
CA PRO A 46 -4.41 6.55 11.99
C PRO A 46 -5.84 7.07 12.02
N VAL A 47 -6.12 8.02 12.90
CA VAL A 47 -7.45 8.66 13.06
C VAL A 47 -8.00 9.17 11.73
N GLU A 48 -7.15 9.75 10.88
CA GLU A 48 -7.54 10.24 9.56
C GLU A 48 -8.09 9.13 8.64
N VAL A 49 -7.50 7.94 8.69
CA VAL A 49 -7.96 6.76 7.92
C VAL A 49 -9.29 6.27 8.50
N GLY A 50 -9.40 6.22 9.83
CA GLY A 50 -10.63 5.85 10.52
C GLY A 50 -11.80 6.77 10.16
N ASN A 51 -11.59 8.08 10.20
CA ASN A 51 -12.61 9.07 9.85
C ASN A 51 -13.07 8.95 8.39
N LEU A 52 -12.13 8.72 7.45
CA LEU A 52 -12.46 8.51 6.04
C LEU A 52 -13.22 7.21 5.81
N LEU A 53 -12.86 6.14 6.53
CA LEU A 53 -13.59 4.87 6.48
C LEU A 53 -15.00 5.02 7.02
N ALA A 54 -15.15 5.63 8.20
CA ALA A 54 -16.44 5.87 8.83
C ALA A 54 -17.35 6.71 7.91
N ARG A 55 -16.83 7.82 7.38
CA ARG A 55 -17.58 8.67 6.45
C ARG A 55 -18.02 7.90 5.20
N TYR A 56 -17.14 7.10 4.61
CA TYR A 56 -17.49 6.28 3.46
C TYR A 56 -18.58 5.26 3.80
N ILE A 57 -18.48 4.56 4.94
CA ILE A 57 -19.43 3.53 5.34
C ILE A 57 -20.81 4.14 5.64
N LEU A 58 -20.85 5.31 6.28
CA LEU A 58 -22.08 5.95 6.70
C LEU A 58 -22.78 6.72 5.56
N GLU A 59 -22.00 7.39 4.72
CA GLU A 59 -22.53 8.35 3.74
C GLU A 59 -22.38 7.88 2.29
N GLY A 60 -21.28 7.19 1.96
CA GLY A 60 -20.93 6.86 0.57
C GLY A 60 -21.20 5.42 0.16
N ARG A 61 -21.30 4.50 1.11
CA ARG A 61 -21.51 3.09 0.81
C ARG A 61 -23.01 2.81 0.60
N PRO A 62 -23.41 2.19 -0.53
CA PRO A 62 -24.80 1.75 -0.72
C PRO A 62 -25.27 0.81 0.40
N LYS A 63 -26.50 1.00 0.87
CA LYS A 63 -27.11 0.11 1.88
C LYS A 63 -27.43 -1.22 1.24
N CYS A 64 -26.79 -2.28 1.69
CA CYS A 64 -27.01 -3.66 1.25
C CYS A 64 -26.39 -4.65 2.24
N ASP A 65 -26.75 -5.93 2.14
CA ASP A 65 -26.30 -7.00 3.06
C ASP A 65 -24.91 -7.55 2.77
N LEU A 66 -24.19 -6.97 1.79
CA LEU A 66 -22.83 -7.41 1.49
C LEU A 66 -21.88 -7.11 2.67
N PRO A 67 -21.09 -8.10 3.11
CA PRO A 67 -20.17 -7.91 4.23
C PRO A 67 -18.97 -7.04 3.91
N ASN A 68 -18.66 -6.82 2.62
CA ASN A 68 -17.48 -6.10 2.19
C ASN A 68 -17.59 -4.59 2.45
N VAL A 69 -16.50 -3.97 2.86
CA VAL A 69 -16.42 -2.51 3.01
C VAL A 69 -16.61 -1.83 1.66
N PHE A 70 -15.82 -2.23 0.67
CA PHE A 70 -15.83 -1.60 -0.66
C PHE A 70 -16.63 -2.42 -1.67
N ILE A 71 -17.68 -1.82 -2.18
CA ILE A 71 -18.62 -2.40 -3.13
C ILE A 71 -18.84 -1.49 -4.33
N THR A 72 -19.46 -2.04 -5.38
CA THR A 72 -19.84 -1.24 -6.55
C THR A 72 -20.94 -0.24 -6.16
N LEU A 73 -20.90 0.97 -6.76
CA LEU A 73 -21.90 2.03 -6.49
C LEU A 73 -23.17 1.89 -7.33
N LYS A 74 -23.16 1.00 -8.35
CA LYS A 74 -24.30 0.75 -9.25
C LYS A 74 -24.83 -0.65 -9.02
N HIS A 75 -26.14 -0.80 -9.09
CA HIS A 75 -26.82 -2.11 -9.02
C HIS A 75 -26.48 -2.99 -10.26
N PRO A 76 -26.35 -4.33 -10.11
CA PRO A 76 -26.33 -5.06 -8.84
C PRO A 76 -25.07 -4.78 -8.03
N TYR A 77 -25.24 -4.59 -6.70
CA TYR A 77 -24.10 -4.35 -5.81
C TYR A 77 -23.28 -5.63 -5.68
N THR A 78 -21.99 -5.50 -5.88
CA THR A 78 -21.03 -6.59 -5.77
C THR A 78 -19.76 -6.10 -5.09
N ARG A 79 -18.97 -7.02 -4.57
CA ARG A 79 -17.63 -6.70 -4.06
C ARG A 79 -16.80 -6.02 -5.16
N LEU A 80 -16.09 -4.97 -4.79
CA LEU A 80 -15.22 -4.27 -5.72
C LEU A 80 -14.04 -5.18 -6.14
N ARG A 81 -13.72 -5.21 -7.43
CA ARG A 81 -12.56 -5.96 -7.94
C ARG A 81 -11.30 -5.10 -7.89
N SER A 82 -10.14 -5.71 -7.58
CA SER A 82 -8.86 -5.00 -7.44
C SER A 82 -8.46 -4.22 -8.70
N SER A 83 -8.83 -4.68 -9.90
CA SER A 83 -8.60 -3.97 -11.15
C SER A 83 -9.32 -2.61 -11.22
N ARG A 84 -10.52 -2.50 -10.62
CA ARG A 84 -11.29 -1.25 -10.56
C ARG A 84 -10.79 -0.29 -9.47
N CYS A 85 -10.16 -0.81 -8.42
CA CYS A 85 -9.59 -0.01 -7.34
C CYS A 85 -8.57 1.01 -7.88
N TYR A 86 -7.73 0.60 -8.82
CA TYR A 86 -6.72 1.45 -9.43
C TYR A 86 -7.31 2.53 -10.35
N THR A 87 -8.23 2.15 -11.23
CA THR A 87 -8.85 3.10 -12.17
C THR A 87 -9.63 4.19 -11.44
N SER A 88 -10.31 3.85 -10.35
CA SER A 88 -11.01 4.84 -9.50
C SER A 88 -10.02 5.81 -8.83
N SER A 89 -8.88 5.32 -8.35
CA SER A 89 -7.86 6.17 -7.73
C SER A 89 -7.22 7.13 -8.74
N LEU A 90 -6.93 6.67 -9.96
CA LEU A 90 -6.39 7.54 -11.03
C LEU A 90 -7.40 8.62 -11.46
N ALA A 91 -8.68 8.25 -11.57
CA ALA A 91 -9.73 9.21 -11.94
C ALA A 91 -9.85 10.35 -10.91
N ILE A 92 -9.75 10.03 -9.61
CA ILE A 92 -9.74 11.02 -8.53
C ILE A 92 -8.52 11.95 -8.63
N LEU A 93 -7.38 11.43 -9.05
CA LEU A 93 -6.14 12.19 -9.22
C LEU A 93 -6.08 12.96 -10.55
N GLY A 94 -7.13 12.90 -11.38
CA GLY A 94 -7.18 13.55 -12.69
C GLY A 94 -6.16 13.00 -13.71
N ARG A 95 -5.55 11.85 -13.45
CA ARG A 95 -4.55 11.24 -14.33
C ARG A 95 -5.18 10.19 -15.24
N LYS A 96 -4.86 10.26 -16.53
CA LYS A 96 -5.14 9.17 -17.47
C LYS A 96 -4.07 8.08 -17.28
N LYS A 97 -4.51 6.82 -17.38
CA LYS A 97 -3.62 5.66 -17.33
C LYS A 97 -2.64 5.70 -18.50
N SER A 98 -1.34 5.67 -18.23
CA SER A 98 -0.27 5.49 -19.21
C SER A 98 0.10 4.01 -19.32
N ALA A 99 0.68 3.60 -20.46
CA ALA A 99 1.24 2.27 -20.65
C ALA A 99 2.42 1.98 -19.70
N ALA A 100 3.13 3.02 -19.28
CA ALA A 100 4.25 2.95 -18.32
C ALA A 100 3.79 2.90 -16.86
N ASP A 101 2.51 3.11 -16.57
CA ASP A 101 2.01 3.09 -15.19
C ASP A 101 2.05 1.66 -14.62
N VAL A 102 2.73 1.51 -13.49
CA VAL A 102 2.71 0.28 -12.71
C VAL A 102 1.27 -0.06 -12.33
N ARG A 103 0.85 -1.28 -12.63
CA ARG A 103 -0.54 -1.71 -12.43
C ARG A 103 -0.93 -1.72 -10.96
N GLY A 104 -2.05 -1.08 -10.63
CA GLY A 104 -2.69 -1.17 -9.32
C GLY A 104 -2.22 -0.15 -8.28
N LEU A 105 -2.63 -0.36 -7.03
CA LEU A 105 -2.21 0.44 -5.87
C LEU A 105 -0.79 0.09 -5.37
N HIS A 106 0.00 -0.68 -6.13
CA HIS A 106 1.38 -1.01 -5.77
C HIS A 106 2.26 0.22 -5.59
N ILE A 107 2.01 1.29 -6.37
CA ILE A 107 2.73 2.57 -6.18
C ILE A 107 2.53 3.09 -4.76
N ALA A 108 1.28 3.14 -4.28
CA ALA A 108 0.97 3.62 -2.94
C ALA A 108 1.64 2.76 -1.85
N ARG A 109 1.64 1.44 -2.02
CA ARG A 109 2.31 0.51 -1.11
C ARG A 109 3.83 0.67 -1.16
N ARG A 110 4.43 0.86 -2.34
CA ARG A 110 5.87 1.17 -2.48
C ARG A 110 6.22 2.48 -1.80
N THR A 111 5.43 3.53 -2.00
CA THR A 111 5.59 4.81 -1.31
C THR A 111 5.57 4.64 0.21
N PHE A 112 4.62 3.85 0.74
CA PHE A 112 4.56 3.54 2.17
C PHE A 112 5.82 2.82 2.66
N ALA A 113 6.28 1.79 1.93
CA ALA A 113 7.51 1.06 2.27
C ALA A 113 8.74 1.97 2.25
N SER A 114 8.86 2.83 1.22
CA SER A 114 9.96 3.79 1.11
C SER A 114 9.94 4.83 2.23
N HIS A 115 8.76 5.29 2.67
CA HIS A 115 8.65 6.20 3.81
C HIS A 115 9.07 5.53 5.13
N LEU A 116 8.67 4.26 5.37
CA LEU A 116 9.13 3.51 6.54
C LEU A 116 10.65 3.34 6.53
N LEU A 117 11.22 3.04 5.38
CA LEU A 117 12.65 2.90 5.20
C LEU A 117 13.39 4.21 5.45
N ALA A 118 12.89 5.32 4.88
CA ALA A 118 13.44 6.67 5.09
C ALA A 118 13.35 7.12 6.56
N ALA A 119 12.33 6.66 7.29
CA ALA A 119 12.18 6.89 8.73
C ALA A 119 13.12 6.01 9.60
N GLY A 120 14.00 5.20 8.99
CA GLY A 120 15.00 4.39 9.70
C GLY A 120 14.48 3.07 10.25
N ASN A 121 13.27 2.64 9.87
CA ASN A 121 12.75 1.35 10.34
C ASN A 121 13.55 0.17 9.77
N PRO A 122 13.78 -0.90 10.55
CA PRO A 122 14.45 -2.10 10.09
C PRO A 122 13.66 -2.78 8.96
N VAL A 123 14.37 -3.42 8.01
CA VAL A 123 13.77 -4.15 6.88
C VAL A 123 12.83 -5.25 7.36
N SER A 124 13.18 -5.96 8.43
CA SER A 124 12.33 -6.99 9.05
C SER A 124 10.98 -6.43 9.55
N MET A 125 10.99 -5.24 10.15
CA MET A 125 9.77 -4.56 10.59
C MET A 125 8.91 -4.15 9.40
N ILE A 126 9.52 -3.63 8.33
CA ILE A 126 8.81 -3.26 7.09
C ILE A 126 8.19 -4.50 6.47
N SER A 127 8.95 -5.60 6.36
CA SER A 127 8.48 -6.89 5.85
C SER A 127 7.28 -7.40 6.63
N SER A 128 7.36 -7.42 7.96
CA SER A 128 6.26 -7.84 8.84
C SER A 128 5.03 -6.95 8.69
N THR A 129 5.20 -5.62 8.66
CA THR A 129 4.10 -4.66 8.50
C THR A 129 3.39 -4.84 7.15
N LEU A 130 4.16 -5.12 6.11
CA LEU A 130 3.61 -5.41 4.80
C LEU A 130 3.06 -6.84 4.68
N GLY A 131 3.38 -7.74 5.61
CA GLY A 131 3.01 -9.15 5.56
C GLY A 131 3.64 -9.84 4.35
N HIS A 132 4.93 -9.64 4.16
CA HIS A 132 5.72 -10.43 3.22
C HIS A 132 6.06 -11.77 3.85
N ALA A 133 5.94 -12.85 3.08
CA ALA A 133 6.36 -14.18 3.52
C ALA A 133 7.89 -14.34 3.47
N ASP A 134 8.57 -13.50 2.67
CA ASP A 134 10.01 -13.51 2.45
C ASP A 134 10.56 -12.08 2.52
N GLU A 135 11.64 -11.89 3.25
CA GLU A 135 12.32 -10.60 3.41
C GLU A 135 12.93 -10.11 2.08
N SER A 136 13.33 -11.02 1.18
CA SER A 136 13.88 -10.68 -0.14
C SER A 136 12.95 -9.81 -0.98
N THR A 137 11.64 -9.84 -0.72
CA THR A 137 10.67 -8.98 -1.41
C THR A 137 10.86 -7.50 -1.05
N VAL A 138 11.56 -7.18 0.04
CA VAL A 138 11.86 -5.80 0.44
C VAL A 138 13.07 -5.24 -0.32
N ASP A 139 13.94 -6.13 -0.85
CA ASP A 139 15.12 -5.73 -1.64
C ASP A 139 14.73 -4.92 -2.88
N GLU A 140 13.55 -5.18 -3.47
CA GLU A 140 13.00 -4.39 -4.57
C GLU A 140 12.75 -2.92 -4.16
N TYR A 141 12.44 -2.68 -2.88
CA TYR A 141 12.26 -1.32 -2.36
C TYR A 141 13.59 -0.68 -2.00
N LEU A 142 14.58 -1.47 -1.52
CA LEU A 142 15.95 -1.03 -1.27
C LEU A 142 16.64 -0.58 -2.55
N ALA A 143 16.49 -1.32 -3.64
CA ALA A 143 17.04 -0.99 -4.94
C ALA A 143 16.52 0.34 -5.52
N THR A 144 15.37 0.84 -5.03
CA THR A 144 14.79 2.12 -5.46
C THR A 144 15.10 3.28 -4.51
N ASP A 145 15.73 3.03 -3.36
CA ASP A 145 16.16 4.08 -2.42
C ASP A 145 17.53 4.63 -2.79
N GLY A 146 17.55 5.55 -3.74
CA GLY A 146 18.78 6.23 -4.19
C GLY A 146 19.52 6.96 -3.06
N HIS A 147 18.89 7.28 -1.93
CA HIS A 147 19.54 7.91 -0.79
C HIS A 147 20.40 6.90 -0.01
N ARG A 148 19.87 5.72 0.30
CA ARG A 148 20.63 4.64 0.96
C ARG A 148 21.68 4.03 0.05
N MET A 149 21.40 3.90 -1.25
CA MET A 149 22.42 3.49 -2.23
C MET A 149 23.61 4.45 -2.25
N ARG A 150 23.39 5.76 -2.12
CA ARG A 150 24.49 6.75 -1.98
C ARG A 150 25.25 6.62 -0.67
N GLN A 151 24.60 6.23 0.42
CA GLN A 151 25.27 5.98 1.71
C GLN A 151 26.09 4.69 1.70
N CYS A 152 25.66 3.69 0.92
CA CYS A 152 26.42 2.43 0.71
C CYS A 152 27.46 2.55 -0.41
N ALA A 153 27.40 3.59 -1.24
CA ALA A 153 28.43 3.85 -2.25
C ALA A 153 29.74 4.17 -1.53
N ILE A 154 30.74 3.35 -1.77
CA ILE A 154 32.11 3.61 -1.32
C ILE A 154 32.49 4.97 -1.89
N GLY A 155 32.76 5.94 -1.03
CA GLY A 155 33.19 7.26 -1.45
C GLY A 155 34.44 7.11 -2.30
N LEU A 156 34.41 7.64 -3.51
CA LEU A 156 35.57 7.72 -4.41
C LEU A 156 36.59 8.80 -3.94
N ALA A 157 36.42 9.35 -2.74
CA ALA A 157 37.36 10.28 -2.14
C ALA A 157 38.71 9.59 -1.91
N GLY A 158 39.69 9.90 -2.72
CA GLY A 158 41.03 9.33 -2.67
C GLY A 158 41.38 8.37 -3.84
N ILE A 159 40.50 8.17 -4.78
CA ILE A 159 40.81 7.47 -6.03
C ILE A 159 41.18 8.55 -7.07
N GLU A 160 42.48 8.68 -7.37
CA GLU A 160 42.90 9.45 -8.52
C GLU A 160 42.40 8.79 -9.80
N LEU A 161 41.58 9.51 -10.57
CA LEU A 161 41.18 9.08 -11.91
C LEU A 161 42.38 9.25 -12.87
N THR A 162 43.26 8.25 -12.87
CA THR A 162 44.31 8.12 -13.91
C THR A 162 43.69 7.34 -15.09
N GLY A 163 43.16 8.07 -16.06
CA GLY A 163 42.65 7.47 -17.29
C GLY A 163 41.85 8.48 -18.09
N VAL A 164 42.48 9.02 -19.11
CA VAL A 164 41.81 9.79 -20.16
C VAL A 164 40.83 8.87 -20.88
N LEU A 165 39.56 9.17 -20.78
CA LEU A 165 38.56 8.65 -21.74
C LEU A 165 38.66 9.51 -23.00
N ILE A 166 39.22 8.92 -24.04
CA ILE A 166 39.12 9.41 -25.42
C ILE A 166 37.78 8.95 -25.98
#